data_74e3d5862c7ffc83457cba9f552b0c02
#
_entry.id   74e3d5862c7ffc83457cba9f552b0c02
#
_cell.length_a   1.000
_cell.length_b   1.000
_cell.length_c   1.000
_cell.angle_alpha   90.00
_cell.angle_beta   90.00
_cell.angle_gamma   90.00
#
_symmetry.space_group_name_H-M   'P 1'
#
loop_
_entity.id
_entity.type
_entity.pdbx_description
1 polymer ?
#
loop_
_entity_poly.entity_id
_entity_poly.type
_entity_poly.pdbx_seq_one_letter_code
_entity_poly.pdbx_strand_id
1 'polypeptide(L)'
;INTSKAADDLVWGVSMPLTGPFAKAGQLGEKGIRAFLGYTNATGGVNGHKIKLVAEDSGYVPDKALAFFKQVMASDEKPVVFYGDSTGFSKLVAPELNDRYQILVGGTSFSTDLTDEQAYPYQFMPGPSYADQIGILLEYIAKNSAGSKPRVALFYSNTEFGRDPIDSAKERAKALGIEIVEEIETKPAGVDVAPEVIKLRAAKPDYVIFHGFVTSVWPEVMKQSLQSGVKAMFMGTFWAMEPAIIKQMGPLADYYMGVFPYRYYYDQADSKTLQTMAAVTKAEYLPTYFIQTWFSGMIFAETIKRTLDAGKPLTGKNLKAAFNSLQNWDTGGLIGIPVNVRNNSIPIGRIYKGDSASGALLPVSDWIELK
;
A
#
# COMPACT_ATOMS: atom_id res chain seq x y z
N ILE A 1 35.80 -29.81 -13.23
CA ILE A 1 34.40 -29.65 -12.78
C ILE A 1 34.44 -28.58 -11.71
N ASN A 2 34.14 -27.33 -12.09
CA ASN A 2 34.00 -26.21 -11.13
C ASN A 2 32.68 -26.43 -10.38
N THR A 3 32.73 -27.00 -9.19
CA THR A 3 31.62 -26.93 -8.24
C THR A 3 31.54 -25.48 -7.77
N SER A 4 30.66 -24.69 -8.39
CA SER A 4 30.34 -23.37 -7.85
C SER A 4 29.83 -23.59 -6.42
N LYS A 5 30.53 -23.03 -5.43
CA LYS A 5 30.06 -22.99 -4.06
C LYS A 5 28.65 -22.38 -4.08
N ALA A 6 27.67 -23.07 -3.47
CA ALA A 6 26.32 -22.48 -3.34
C ALA A 6 26.46 -21.13 -2.63
N ALA A 7 25.78 -20.14 -3.14
CA ALA A 7 25.76 -18.83 -2.48
C ALA A 7 25.08 -18.95 -1.11
N ASP A 8 25.57 -18.22 -0.10
CA ASP A 8 24.98 -18.23 1.23
C ASP A 8 23.54 -17.68 1.19
N ASP A 9 22.65 -18.21 2.02
CA ASP A 9 21.27 -17.75 2.11
C ASP A 9 21.20 -16.30 2.62
N LEU A 10 20.28 -15.52 2.06
CA LEU A 10 19.96 -14.17 2.55
C LEU A 10 18.79 -14.24 3.54
N VAL A 11 18.86 -13.43 4.58
CA VAL A 11 17.75 -13.30 5.56
C VAL A 11 16.95 -12.04 5.25
N TRP A 12 15.62 -12.19 5.21
CA TRP A 12 14.67 -11.08 5.17
C TRP A 12 13.89 -11.05 6.49
N GLY A 13 13.83 -9.88 7.12
CA GLY A 13 13.00 -9.66 8.30
C GLY A 13 11.61 -9.17 7.90
N VAL A 14 10.58 -9.63 8.60
CA VAL A 14 9.19 -9.23 8.37
C VAL A 14 8.48 -9.05 9.69
N SER A 15 7.87 -7.88 9.87
CA SER A 15 6.92 -7.61 10.94
C SER A 15 5.54 -7.34 10.33
N MET A 16 4.52 -8.06 10.79
CA MET A 16 3.14 -7.92 10.30
C MET A 16 2.13 -8.05 11.45
N PRO A 17 0.96 -7.39 11.36
CA PRO A 17 -0.09 -7.52 12.35
C PRO A 17 -0.90 -8.81 12.11
N LEU A 18 -0.41 -9.94 12.63
CA LEU A 18 -1.10 -11.23 12.50
C LEU A 18 -2.24 -11.40 13.51
N THR A 19 -2.25 -10.56 14.54
CA THR A 19 -3.32 -10.41 15.54
C THR A 19 -3.76 -8.94 15.63
N GLY A 20 -4.82 -8.65 16.40
CA GLY A 20 -5.32 -7.29 16.60
C GLY A 20 -6.24 -6.78 15.48
N PRO A 21 -6.49 -5.46 15.42
CA PRO A 21 -7.53 -4.88 14.56
C PRO A 21 -7.25 -5.02 13.06
N PHE A 22 -6.00 -5.21 12.65
CA PHE A 22 -5.57 -5.38 11.26
C PHE A 22 -5.14 -6.81 10.92
N ALA A 23 -5.45 -7.79 11.78
CA ALA A 23 -5.02 -9.18 11.63
C ALA A 23 -5.32 -9.78 10.25
N LYS A 24 -6.53 -9.53 9.73
CA LYS A 24 -6.92 -10.05 8.41
C LYS A 24 -5.98 -9.57 7.30
N ALA A 25 -5.59 -8.31 7.34
CA ALA A 25 -4.64 -7.76 6.37
C ALA A 25 -3.25 -8.37 6.51
N GLY A 26 -2.72 -8.39 7.74
CA GLY A 26 -1.41 -8.95 8.01
C GLY A 26 -1.29 -10.40 7.57
N GLN A 27 -2.30 -11.22 7.88
CA GLN A 27 -2.35 -12.63 7.47
C GLN A 27 -2.39 -12.81 5.94
N LEU A 28 -3.12 -11.95 5.23
CA LEU A 28 -3.16 -11.97 3.76
C LEU A 28 -1.83 -11.47 3.17
N GLY A 29 -1.23 -10.46 3.77
CA GLY A 29 0.08 -9.95 3.39
C GLY A 29 1.19 -10.97 3.64
N GLU A 30 1.18 -11.68 4.76
CA GLU A 30 2.14 -12.74 5.05
C GLU A 30 2.09 -13.85 4.00
N LYS A 31 0.87 -14.24 3.57
CA LYS A 31 0.71 -15.20 2.46
C LYS A 31 1.36 -14.70 1.17
N GLY A 32 1.24 -13.41 0.87
CA GLY A 32 1.81 -12.81 -0.33
C GLY A 32 3.34 -12.85 -0.34
N ILE A 33 3.97 -12.41 0.74
CA ILE A 33 5.44 -12.42 0.83
C ILE A 33 5.98 -13.85 0.85
N ARG A 34 5.36 -14.78 1.59
CA ARG A 34 5.77 -16.19 1.60
C ARG A 34 5.62 -16.87 0.23
N ALA A 35 4.54 -16.59 -0.50
CA ALA A 35 4.35 -17.09 -1.84
C ALA A 35 5.41 -16.56 -2.82
N PHE A 36 5.74 -15.26 -2.73
CA PHE A 36 6.82 -14.66 -3.49
C PHE A 36 8.16 -15.33 -3.20
N LEU A 37 8.51 -15.51 -1.93
CA LEU A 37 9.76 -16.15 -1.53
C LEU A 37 9.83 -17.62 -1.96
N GLY A 38 8.73 -18.35 -1.82
CA GLY A 38 8.63 -19.73 -2.30
C GLY A 38 8.90 -19.83 -3.80
N TYR A 39 8.27 -18.96 -4.60
CA TYR A 39 8.51 -18.85 -6.03
C TYR A 39 9.96 -18.48 -6.35
N THR A 40 10.48 -17.42 -5.74
CA THR A 40 11.85 -16.96 -5.95
C THR A 40 12.87 -18.04 -5.62
N ASN A 41 12.70 -18.72 -4.49
CA ASN A 41 13.60 -19.82 -4.10
C ASN A 41 13.50 -21.02 -5.03
N ALA A 42 12.31 -21.36 -5.51
CA ALA A 42 12.11 -22.46 -6.45
C ALA A 42 12.73 -22.18 -7.83
N THR A 43 12.79 -20.91 -8.22
CA THR A 43 13.36 -20.47 -9.51
C THR A 43 14.84 -20.06 -9.44
N GLY A 44 15.54 -20.40 -8.35
CA GLY A 44 16.99 -20.21 -8.24
C GLY A 44 17.44 -19.18 -7.23
N GLY A 45 16.51 -18.48 -6.56
CA GLY A 45 16.83 -17.41 -5.63
C GLY A 45 17.17 -16.09 -6.34
N VAL A 46 17.74 -15.14 -5.62
CA VAL A 46 18.24 -13.87 -6.17
C VAL A 46 19.74 -14.02 -6.41
N ASN A 47 20.17 -14.03 -7.67
CA ASN A 47 21.57 -14.28 -8.06
C ASN A 47 22.17 -15.55 -7.41
N GLY A 48 21.36 -16.61 -7.29
CA GLY A 48 21.78 -17.87 -6.68
C GLY A 48 21.63 -17.94 -5.15
N HIS A 49 21.34 -16.82 -4.49
CA HIS A 49 21.07 -16.78 -3.07
C HIS A 49 19.62 -17.17 -2.78
N LYS A 50 19.39 -18.17 -1.93
CA LYS A 50 18.06 -18.45 -1.38
C LYS A 50 17.72 -17.45 -0.31
N ILE A 51 16.44 -17.26 -0.05
CA ILE A 51 15.94 -16.29 0.93
C ILE A 51 15.29 -17.04 2.07
N LYS A 52 15.78 -16.78 3.29
CA LYS A 52 15.18 -17.21 4.55
C LYS A 52 14.36 -16.08 5.13
N LEU A 53 13.14 -16.37 5.58
CA LEU A 53 12.26 -15.39 6.21
C LEU A 53 12.29 -15.53 7.73
N VAL A 54 12.52 -14.42 8.43
CA VAL A 54 12.33 -14.29 9.88
C VAL A 54 11.17 -13.33 10.10
N ALA A 55 10.06 -13.81 10.65
CA ALA A 55 8.81 -13.07 10.76
C ALA A 55 8.27 -13.07 12.20
N GLU A 56 7.61 -11.97 12.59
CA GLU A 56 6.98 -11.82 13.92
C GLU A 56 5.63 -11.10 13.78
N ASP A 57 4.73 -11.42 14.71
CA ASP A 57 3.45 -10.73 14.87
C ASP A 57 3.63 -9.43 15.67
N SER A 58 3.42 -8.29 15.03
CA SER A 58 3.43 -6.99 15.70
C SER A 58 2.13 -6.68 16.45
N GLY A 59 1.03 -7.30 16.08
CA GLY A 59 -0.31 -6.94 16.58
C GLY A 59 -0.73 -5.51 16.24
N TYR A 60 -0.06 -4.87 15.26
CA TYR A 60 -0.18 -3.44 14.92
C TYR A 60 0.30 -2.50 16.05
N VAL A 61 1.25 -2.95 16.85
CA VAL A 61 1.87 -2.17 17.96
C VAL A 61 3.28 -1.76 17.53
N PRO A 62 3.54 -0.46 17.23
CA PRO A 62 4.83 -0.01 16.72
C PRO A 62 6.03 -0.35 17.61
N ASP A 63 5.88 -0.24 18.93
CA ASP A 63 6.95 -0.59 19.89
C ASP A 63 7.29 -2.08 19.84
N LYS A 64 6.30 -2.95 19.67
CA LYS A 64 6.52 -4.40 19.54
C LYS A 64 7.27 -4.71 18.23
N ALA A 65 6.87 -4.08 17.13
CA ALA A 65 7.57 -4.20 15.85
C ALA A 65 9.01 -3.70 15.92
N LEU A 66 9.25 -2.56 16.59
CA LEU A 66 10.61 -2.03 16.81
C LEU A 66 11.45 -2.95 17.69
N ALA A 67 10.88 -3.53 18.74
CA ALA A 67 11.59 -4.48 19.60
C ALA A 67 12.05 -5.71 18.83
N PHE A 68 11.16 -6.28 18.00
CA PHE A 68 11.49 -7.38 17.10
C PHE A 68 12.57 -6.99 16.08
N PHE A 69 12.44 -5.83 15.43
CA PHE A 69 13.46 -5.32 14.52
C PHE A 69 14.85 -5.28 15.19
N LYS A 70 14.96 -4.70 16.38
CA LYS A 70 16.22 -4.64 17.14
C LYS A 70 16.74 -6.02 17.48
N GLN A 71 15.87 -6.93 17.86
CA GLN A 71 16.23 -8.31 18.19
C GLN A 71 16.85 -9.04 17.00
N VAL A 72 16.21 -8.99 15.80
CA VAL A 72 16.74 -9.68 14.63
C VAL A 72 18.01 -9.02 14.10
N MET A 73 18.15 -7.70 14.23
CA MET A 73 19.37 -6.98 13.86
C MET A 73 20.54 -7.26 14.81
N ALA A 74 20.29 -7.75 16.01
CA ALA A 74 21.31 -8.17 16.96
C ALA A 74 21.64 -9.67 16.89
N SER A 75 20.90 -10.45 16.10
CA SER A 75 21.10 -11.89 15.94
C SER A 75 22.24 -12.22 14.97
N ASP A 76 22.66 -13.48 14.95
CA ASP A 76 23.63 -13.99 13.97
C ASP A 76 23.03 -14.05 12.54
N GLU A 77 21.71 -14.16 12.43
CA GLU A 77 20.95 -14.16 11.18
C GLU A 77 20.38 -12.76 10.88
N LYS A 78 21.27 -11.79 10.68
CA LYS A 78 20.86 -10.41 10.41
C LYS A 78 20.17 -10.27 9.06
N PRO A 79 18.96 -9.66 9.01
CA PRO A 79 18.31 -9.36 7.74
C PRO A 79 19.13 -8.39 6.89
N VAL A 80 19.11 -8.60 5.57
CA VAL A 80 19.64 -7.64 4.60
C VAL A 80 18.61 -6.58 4.20
N VAL A 81 17.34 -6.92 4.33
CA VAL A 81 16.18 -6.02 4.14
C VAL A 81 15.09 -6.34 5.17
N PHE A 82 14.24 -5.38 5.47
CA PHE A 82 13.17 -5.55 6.43
C PHE A 82 11.84 -5.01 5.89
N TYR A 83 10.78 -5.83 5.96
CA TYR A 83 9.42 -5.43 5.68
C TYR A 83 8.73 -5.04 6.98
N GLY A 84 8.35 -3.78 7.12
CA GLY A 84 7.70 -3.24 8.30
C GLY A 84 6.19 -3.03 8.09
N ASP A 85 5.44 -3.22 9.15
CA ASP A 85 4.04 -2.86 9.19
C ASP A 85 3.84 -1.48 9.81
N SER A 86 2.79 -0.81 9.42
CA SER A 86 2.28 0.45 9.94
C SER A 86 3.14 1.72 9.74
N THR A 87 2.43 2.83 9.65
CA THR A 87 3.02 4.18 9.60
C THR A 87 3.72 4.51 10.93
N GLY A 88 3.14 4.09 12.05
CA GLY A 88 3.77 4.29 13.36
C GLY A 88 5.13 3.61 13.48
N PHE A 89 5.26 2.36 13.02
CA PHE A 89 6.56 1.67 12.98
C PHE A 89 7.55 2.38 12.06
N SER A 90 7.14 2.74 10.84
CA SER A 90 8.02 3.38 9.85
C SER A 90 8.64 4.68 10.36
N LYS A 91 7.86 5.48 11.10
CA LYS A 91 8.37 6.69 11.75
C LYS A 91 9.24 6.37 12.97
N LEU A 92 8.81 5.43 13.79
CA LEU A 92 9.51 5.06 15.03
C LEU A 92 10.89 4.42 14.78
N VAL A 93 11.03 3.64 13.70
CA VAL A 93 12.29 2.96 13.37
C VAL A 93 13.31 3.88 12.67
N ALA A 94 12.90 5.03 12.16
CA ALA A 94 13.76 5.91 11.36
C ALA A 94 15.05 6.33 12.07
N PRO A 95 15.08 6.77 13.35
CA PRO A 95 16.33 7.09 14.04
C PRO A 95 17.27 5.89 14.12
N GLU A 96 16.76 4.70 14.41
CA GLU A 96 17.57 3.48 14.49
C GLU A 96 18.17 3.10 13.12
N LEU A 97 17.41 3.33 12.04
CA LEU A 97 17.92 3.10 10.68
C LEU A 97 19.00 4.10 10.31
N ASN A 98 18.80 5.38 10.61
CA ASN A 98 19.71 6.45 10.21
C ASN A 98 21.04 6.37 10.97
N ASP A 99 20.97 6.15 12.27
CA ASP A 99 22.14 6.26 13.14
C ASP A 99 22.91 4.93 13.31
N ARG A 100 22.23 3.78 13.19
CA ARG A 100 22.81 2.50 13.60
C ARG A 100 22.73 1.39 12.56
N TYR A 101 21.52 1.03 12.10
CA TYR A 101 21.37 -0.24 11.38
C TYR A 101 21.54 -0.11 9.88
N GLN A 102 21.11 1.00 9.32
CA GLN A 102 21.32 1.35 7.90
C GLN A 102 20.96 0.22 6.92
N ILE A 103 19.80 -0.42 7.11
CA ILE A 103 19.28 -1.41 6.16
C ILE A 103 18.06 -0.86 5.42
N LEU A 104 17.78 -1.40 4.23
CA LEU A 104 16.62 -0.99 3.44
C LEU A 104 15.33 -1.55 4.07
N VAL A 105 14.40 -0.65 4.38
CA VAL A 105 13.08 -0.96 4.93
C VAL A 105 12.00 -0.48 3.98
N GLY A 106 11.03 -1.34 3.70
CA GLY A 106 9.79 -1.00 3.01
C GLY A 106 8.63 -1.71 3.68
N GLY A 107 7.40 -1.46 3.27
CA GLY A 107 6.30 -2.18 3.89
C GLY A 107 4.92 -1.63 3.57
N THR A 108 4.06 -1.62 4.58
CA THR A 108 2.65 -1.23 4.42
C THR A 108 2.42 0.27 4.46
N SER A 109 3.39 1.06 4.94
CA SER A 109 3.25 2.50 5.04
C SER A 109 3.50 3.18 3.70
N PHE A 110 2.59 4.08 3.33
CA PHE A 110 2.76 5.04 2.25
C PHE A 110 2.74 6.46 2.84
N SER A 111 3.29 6.62 4.06
CA SER A 111 3.26 7.89 4.78
C SER A 111 3.87 9.01 3.96
N THR A 112 3.21 10.15 3.98
CA THR A 112 3.64 11.37 3.31
C THR A 112 5.03 11.80 3.77
N ASP A 113 5.34 11.65 5.06
CA ASP A 113 6.64 12.00 5.63
C ASP A 113 7.80 11.18 5.02
N LEU A 114 7.54 9.93 4.63
CA LEU A 114 8.56 9.07 4.03
C LEU A 114 9.08 9.58 2.67
N THR A 115 8.42 10.57 2.06
CA THR A 115 8.90 11.21 0.83
C THR A 115 10.14 12.08 1.05
N ASP A 116 10.44 12.45 2.28
CA ASP A 116 11.67 13.15 2.65
C ASP A 116 12.85 12.17 2.69
N GLU A 117 13.61 12.11 1.61
CA GLU A 117 14.78 11.23 1.48
C GLU A 117 15.90 11.56 2.45
N GLN A 118 15.94 12.76 3.02
CA GLN A 118 16.96 13.15 4.01
C GLN A 118 16.59 12.64 5.40
N ALA A 119 15.31 12.75 5.76
CA ALA A 119 14.80 12.25 7.03
C ALA A 119 14.66 10.72 7.04
N TYR A 120 14.37 10.10 5.87
CA TYR A 120 14.10 8.66 5.72
C TYR A 120 14.99 8.01 4.64
N PRO A 121 16.33 8.10 4.75
CA PRO A 121 17.26 7.68 3.69
C PRO A 121 17.28 6.17 3.43
N TYR A 122 16.72 5.34 4.32
CA TYR A 122 16.73 3.89 4.22
C TYR A 122 15.32 3.28 4.08
N GLN A 123 14.31 4.10 3.79
CA GLN A 123 12.94 3.62 3.61
C GLN A 123 12.45 3.81 2.18
N PHE A 124 11.45 3.01 1.78
CA PHE A 124 10.74 3.16 0.52
C PHE A 124 9.26 2.79 0.64
N MET A 125 8.47 3.28 -0.29
CA MET A 125 7.05 2.98 -0.46
C MET A 125 6.82 2.26 -1.79
N PRO A 126 6.06 1.15 -1.82
CA PRO A 126 5.76 0.43 -3.06
C PRO A 126 4.61 1.04 -3.88
N GLY A 127 4.35 2.31 -3.72
CA GLY A 127 3.30 3.07 -4.42
C GLY A 127 3.37 4.55 -4.08
N PRO A 128 2.36 5.35 -4.47
CA PRO A 128 2.29 6.78 -4.20
C PRO A 128 2.04 7.05 -2.70
N SER A 129 2.57 8.15 -2.18
CA SER A 129 2.31 8.56 -0.80
C SER A 129 0.81 8.76 -0.53
N TYR A 130 0.40 8.75 0.74
CA TYR A 130 -1.01 8.99 1.08
C TYR A 130 -1.49 10.38 0.64
N ALA A 131 -0.65 11.41 0.72
CA ALA A 131 -0.97 12.73 0.18
C ALA A 131 -1.17 12.69 -1.33
N ASP A 132 -0.31 11.99 -2.06
CA ASP A 132 -0.44 11.80 -3.50
C ASP A 132 -1.72 11.05 -3.88
N GLN A 133 -2.07 10.01 -3.12
CA GLN A 133 -3.30 9.25 -3.34
C GLN A 133 -4.55 10.13 -3.21
N ILE A 134 -4.64 10.91 -2.13
CA ILE A 134 -5.76 11.85 -1.96
C ILE A 134 -5.69 12.98 -2.99
N GLY A 135 -4.49 13.45 -3.33
CA GLY A 135 -4.28 14.44 -4.38
C GLY A 135 -4.85 14.00 -5.73
N ILE A 136 -4.59 12.75 -6.14
CA ILE A 136 -5.17 12.15 -7.36
C ILE A 136 -6.71 12.19 -7.32
N LEU A 137 -7.30 11.82 -6.17
CA LEU A 137 -8.76 11.82 -6.02
C LEU A 137 -9.34 13.24 -6.06
N LEU A 138 -8.71 14.21 -5.41
CA LEU A 138 -9.16 15.61 -5.42
C LEU A 138 -9.03 16.23 -6.82
N GLU A 139 -7.98 15.92 -7.56
CA GLU A 139 -7.84 16.38 -8.96
C GLU A 139 -8.90 15.76 -9.86
N TYR A 140 -9.21 14.48 -9.67
CA TYR A 140 -10.30 13.84 -10.38
C TYR A 140 -11.65 14.54 -10.09
N ILE A 141 -11.93 14.84 -8.82
CA ILE A 141 -13.12 15.56 -8.38
C ILE A 141 -13.19 16.94 -9.08
N ALA A 142 -12.11 17.73 -8.98
CA ALA A 142 -12.06 19.06 -9.59
C ALA A 142 -12.31 19.01 -11.10
N LYS A 143 -11.71 18.05 -11.81
CA LYS A 143 -11.87 17.87 -13.26
C LYS A 143 -13.30 17.47 -13.66
N ASN A 144 -13.99 16.69 -12.83
CA ASN A 144 -15.31 16.14 -13.14
C ASN A 144 -16.47 16.96 -12.53
N SER A 145 -16.18 18.02 -11.79
CA SER A 145 -17.18 18.90 -11.15
C SER A 145 -17.34 20.23 -11.87
N ALA A 146 -17.19 20.27 -13.19
CA ALA A 146 -17.19 21.49 -14.00
C ALA A 146 -18.36 22.42 -13.67
N GLY A 147 -18.06 23.67 -13.29
CA GLY A 147 -19.04 24.73 -13.04
C GLY A 147 -19.69 24.69 -11.66
N SER A 148 -19.34 23.75 -10.77
CA SER A 148 -19.78 23.71 -9.38
C SER A 148 -18.59 23.78 -8.43
N LYS A 149 -18.84 24.15 -7.15
CA LYS A 149 -17.87 24.02 -6.08
C LYS A 149 -18.12 22.69 -5.38
N PRO A 150 -17.29 21.65 -5.64
CA PRO A 150 -17.54 20.33 -5.07
C PRO A 150 -17.40 20.34 -3.55
N ARG A 151 -18.27 19.58 -2.90
CA ARG A 151 -18.35 19.43 -1.45
C ARG A 151 -17.80 18.06 -1.05
N VAL A 152 -16.72 18.01 -0.30
CA VAL A 152 -16.01 16.77 0.06
C VAL A 152 -16.03 16.59 1.58
N ALA A 153 -16.41 15.41 2.04
CA ALA A 153 -16.16 14.97 3.40
C ALA A 153 -14.88 14.11 3.44
N LEU A 154 -14.00 14.38 4.39
CA LEU A 154 -12.85 13.53 4.71
C LEU A 154 -13.24 12.57 5.83
N PHE A 155 -13.05 11.28 5.61
CA PHE A 155 -13.37 10.22 6.57
C PHE A 155 -12.12 9.36 6.77
N TYR A 156 -11.61 9.24 8.00
CA TYR A 156 -10.33 8.58 8.24
C TYR A 156 -10.24 7.89 9.59
N SER A 157 -9.34 6.90 9.70
CA SER A 157 -9.13 6.20 10.97
C SER A 157 -8.31 7.03 11.95
N ASN A 158 -8.59 6.88 13.25
CA ASN A 158 -7.89 7.59 14.33
C ASN A 158 -6.53 6.93 14.68
N THR A 159 -5.74 6.66 13.66
CA THR A 159 -4.39 6.11 13.75
C THR A 159 -3.39 7.08 13.16
N GLU A 160 -2.10 6.88 13.41
CA GLU A 160 -1.03 7.62 12.75
C GLU A 160 -1.17 7.54 11.22
N PHE A 161 -1.50 6.35 10.71
CA PHE A 161 -1.83 6.13 9.31
C PHE A 161 -3.01 7.00 8.83
N GLY A 162 -4.13 7.00 9.55
CA GLY A 162 -5.35 7.70 9.12
C GLY A 162 -5.20 9.22 9.09
N ARG A 163 -4.43 9.79 10.01
CA ARG A 163 -4.21 11.25 10.10
C ARG A 163 -3.17 11.78 9.14
N ASP A 164 -2.26 10.92 8.67
CA ASP A 164 -1.08 11.29 7.87
C ASP A 164 -1.36 12.29 6.73
N PRO A 165 -2.31 12.05 5.80
CA PRO A 165 -2.49 12.93 4.65
C PRO A 165 -3.49 14.08 4.87
N ILE A 166 -4.11 14.22 6.04
CA ILE A 166 -5.32 15.06 6.19
C ILE A 166 -5.03 16.53 5.99
N ASP A 167 -3.95 17.05 6.54
CA ASP A 167 -3.59 18.46 6.37
C ASP A 167 -3.21 18.75 4.91
N SER A 168 -2.41 17.90 4.27
CA SER A 168 -2.10 17.99 2.84
C SER A 168 -3.36 17.94 1.97
N ALA A 169 -4.32 17.09 2.33
CA ALA A 169 -5.60 16.98 1.63
C ALA A 169 -6.41 18.28 1.70
N LYS A 170 -6.46 18.92 2.88
CA LYS A 170 -7.15 20.22 3.05
C LYS A 170 -6.49 21.33 2.24
N GLU A 171 -5.16 21.40 2.26
CA GLU A 171 -4.41 22.37 1.47
C GLU A 171 -4.64 22.16 -0.04
N ARG A 172 -4.58 20.91 -0.51
CA ARG A 172 -4.83 20.57 -1.91
C ARG A 172 -6.27 20.89 -2.32
N ALA A 173 -7.25 20.54 -1.50
CA ALA A 173 -8.66 20.86 -1.75
C ALA A 173 -8.87 22.36 -1.91
N LYS A 174 -8.29 23.17 -1.01
CA LYS A 174 -8.34 24.64 -1.09
C LYS A 174 -7.75 25.17 -2.39
N ALA A 175 -6.59 24.63 -2.81
CA ALA A 175 -5.93 25.04 -4.06
C ALA A 175 -6.78 24.70 -5.30
N LEU A 176 -7.57 23.63 -5.25
CA LEU A 176 -8.46 23.18 -6.32
C LEU A 176 -9.88 23.78 -6.25
N GLY A 177 -10.17 24.67 -5.29
CA GLY A 177 -11.50 25.26 -5.12
C GLY A 177 -12.55 24.30 -4.57
N ILE A 178 -12.12 23.18 -3.95
CA ILE A 178 -12.98 22.18 -3.32
C ILE A 178 -13.30 22.61 -1.89
N GLU A 179 -14.55 22.44 -1.47
CA GLU A 179 -14.97 22.69 -0.09
C GLU A 179 -14.92 21.42 0.75
N ILE A 180 -14.08 21.40 1.80
CA ILE A 180 -14.16 20.36 2.82
C ILE A 180 -15.30 20.72 3.78
N VAL A 181 -16.37 19.91 3.74
CA VAL A 181 -17.60 20.19 4.48
C VAL A 181 -17.72 19.43 5.78
N GLU A 182 -16.93 18.38 5.95
CA GLU A 182 -16.89 17.57 7.18
C GLU A 182 -15.57 16.81 7.28
N GLU A 183 -15.08 16.66 8.50
CA GLU A 183 -13.97 15.76 8.85
C GLU A 183 -14.46 14.77 9.89
N ILE A 184 -14.39 13.47 9.57
CA ILE A 184 -14.85 12.41 10.43
C ILE A 184 -13.70 11.47 10.75
N GLU A 185 -13.25 11.52 11.99
CA GLU A 185 -12.29 10.57 12.53
C GLU A 185 -13.04 9.40 13.18
N THR A 186 -12.68 8.17 12.83
CA THR A 186 -13.35 6.97 13.33
C THR A 186 -12.38 5.93 13.87
N LYS A 187 -12.87 5.05 14.74
CA LYS A 187 -12.08 3.94 15.28
C LYS A 187 -11.82 2.89 14.20
N PRO A 188 -10.63 2.27 14.14
CA PRO A 188 -10.30 1.26 13.12
C PRO A 188 -11.22 0.04 13.13
N ALA A 189 -11.81 -0.29 14.27
CA ALA A 189 -12.67 -1.46 14.47
C ALA A 189 -14.03 -1.06 15.10
N GLY A 190 -14.63 0.03 14.64
CA GLY A 190 -15.96 0.46 15.06
C GLY A 190 -17.04 -0.54 14.60
N VAL A 191 -18.11 -0.70 15.38
CA VAL A 191 -19.25 -1.56 15.06
C VAL A 191 -20.49 -0.72 14.72
N ASP A 192 -20.70 0.37 15.43
CA ASP A 192 -21.80 1.31 15.21
C ASP A 192 -21.32 2.50 14.38
N VAL A 193 -21.95 2.71 13.23
CA VAL A 193 -21.63 3.79 12.28
C VAL A 193 -22.72 4.86 12.20
N ALA A 194 -23.74 4.79 13.05
CA ALA A 194 -24.85 5.74 13.04
C ALA A 194 -24.39 7.19 13.26
N PRO A 195 -23.42 7.50 14.15
CA PRO A 195 -22.92 8.87 14.31
C PRO A 195 -22.28 9.42 13.04
N GLU A 196 -21.50 8.61 12.33
CA GLU A 196 -20.83 8.99 11.09
C GLU A 196 -21.84 9.24 9.97
N VAL A 197 -22.85 8.38 9.85
CA VAL A 197 -23.93 8.52 8.86
C VAL A 197 -24.73 9.79 9.11
N ILE A 198 -25.04 10.13 10.37
CA ILE A 198 -25.73 11.38 10.74
C ILE A 198 -24.92 12.60 10.30
N LYS A 199 -23.62 12.62 10.55
CA LYS A 199 -22.73 13.71 10.13
C LYS A 199 -22.71 13.86 8.61
N LEU A 200 -22.57 12.77 7.85
CA LEU A 200 -22.59 12.78 6.38
C LEU A 200 -23.93 13.32 5.83
N ARG A 201 -25.06 12.90 6.42
CA ARG A 201 -26.37 13.41 6.04
C ARG A 201 -26.50 14.92 6.28
N ALA A 202 -25.99 15.41 7.40
CA ALA A 202 -26.04 16.84 7.73
C ALA A 202 -25.11 17.67 6.81
N ALA A 203 -23.92 17.14 6.54
CA ALA A 203 -22.92 17.80 5.70
C ALA A 203 -23.27 17.84 4.21
N LYS A 204 -24.08 16.90 3.72
CA LYS A 204 -24.50 16.77 2.31
C LYS A 204 -23.31 16.86 1.34
N PRO A 205 -22.30 16.01 1.45
CA PRO A 205 -21.17 16.00 0.53
C PRO A 205 -21.59 15.46 -0.84
N ASP A 206 -20.88 15.90 -1.89
CA ASP A 206 -20.92 15.29 -3.23
C ASP A 206 -19.99 14.06 -3.31
N TYR A 207 -18.91 14.10 -2.50
CA TYR A 207 -17.91 13.04 -2.42
C TYR A 207 -17.52 12.81 -0.97
N VAL A 208 -17.26 11.55 -0.61
CA VAL A 208 -16.68 11.15 0.67
C VAL A 208 -15.36 10.44 0.37
N ILE A 209 -14.24 11.01 0.81
CA ILE A 209 -12.92 10.37 0.67
C ILE A 209 -12.60 9.64 1.96
N PHE A 210 -12.42 8.33 1.87
CA PHE A 210 -12.03 7.48 2.98
C PHE A 210 -10.55 7.14 2.94
N HIS A 211 -9.85 7.49 4.00
CA HIS A 211 -8.48 7.08 4.27
C HIS A 211 -8.41 6.21 5.52
N GLY A 212 -8.49 4.93 5.33
CA GLY A 212 -8.56 3.93 6.38
C GLY A 212 -8.55 2.53 5.79
N PHE A 213 -8.95 1.57 6.59
CA PHE A 213 -8.91 0.17 6.23
C PHE A 213 -10.28 -0.34 5.77
N VAL A 214 -10.34 -0.96 4.59
CA VAL A 214 -11.61 -1.37 3.98
C VAL A 214 -12.44 -2.34 4.83
N THR A 215 -11.81 -3.16 5.64
CA THR A 215 -12.49 -4.13 6.51
C THR A 215 -12.91 -3.54 7.87
N SER A 216 -12.75 -2.23 8.06
CA SER A 216 -13.25 -1.50 9.23
C SER A 216 -14.71 -1.09 9.05
N VAL A 217 -15.06 0.12 9.40
CA VAL A 217 -16.43 0.67 9.28
C VAL A 217 -16.86 1.03 7.85
N TRP A 218 -15.94 1.08 6.89
CA TRP A 218 -16.16 1.68 5.58
C TRP A 218 -17.33 1.10 4.77
N PRO A 219 -17.44 -0.23 4.60
CA PRO A 219 -18.57 -0.79 3.85
C PRO A 219 -19.94 -0.45 4.46
N GLU A 220 -20.00 -0.46 5.77
CA GLU A 220 -21.26 -0.20 6.48
C GLU A 220 -21.62 1.29 6.44
N VAL A 221 -20.64 2.19 6.55
CA VAL A 221 -20.84 3.64 6.38
C VAL A 221 -21.37 3.94 4.99
N MET A 222 -20.77 3.39 3.93
CA MET A 222 -21.26 3.57 2.56
C MET A 222 -22.70 3.10 2.42
N LYS A 223 -22.98 1.86 2.86
CA LYS A 223 -24.29 1.24 2.74
C LYS A 223 -25.37 2.04 3.45
N GLN A 224 -25.18 2.34 4.73
CA GLN A 224 -26.17 3.06 5.53
C GLN A 224 -26.34 4.51 5.06
N SER A 225 -25.27 5.17 4.65
CA SER A 225 -25.34 6.54 4.10
C SER A 225 -26.19 6.58 2.83
N LEU A 226 -25.90 5.70 1.86
CA LEU A 226 -26.66 5.63 0.60
C LEU A 226 -28.13 5.26 0.83
N GLN A 227 -28.41 4.28 1.71
CA GLN A 227 -29.76 3.87 2.08
C GLN A 227 -30.54 4.97 2.80
N SER A 228 -29.85 5.85 3.54
CA SER A 228 -30.44 7.00 4.22
C SER A 228 -30.59 8.25 3.35
N GLY A 229 -30.26 8.15 2.05
CA GLY A 229 -30.44 9.22 1.07
C GLY A 229 -29.26 10.18 0.90
N VAL A 230 -28.07 9.85 1.42
CA VAL A 230 -26.84 10.58 1.08
C VAL A 230 -26.53 10.30 -0.40
N LYS A 231 -26.43 11.37 -1.19
CA LYS A 231 -26.16 11.29 -2.63
C LYS A 231 -24.69 11.66 -2.89
N ALA A 232 -23.79 10.79 -2.50
CA ALA A 232 -22.36 11.01 -2.67
C ALA A 232 -21.68 9.86 -3.42
N MET A 233 -20.58 10.15 -4.11
CA MET A 233 -19.61 9.16 -4.53
C MET A 233 -18.65 8.89 -3.36
N PHE A 234 -18.46 7.62 -3.02
CA PHE A 234 -17.56 7.19 -1.96
C PHE A 234 -16.23 6.77 -2.56
N MET A 235 -15.14 7.40 -2.14
CA MET A 235 -13.82 7.23 -2.73
C MET A 235 -12.83 6.71 -1.70
N GLY A 236 -12.08 5.67 -2.06
CA GLY A 236 -11.07 5.07 -1.20
C GLY A 236 -9.64 5.39 -1.64
N THR A 237 -8.73 5.52 -0.68
CA THR A 237 -7.29 5.39 -0.92
C THR A 237 -6.90 3.90 -0.93
N PHE A 238 -5.63 3.60 -1.15
CA PHE A 238 -5.10 2.24 -1.35
C PHE A 238 -5.74 1.16 -0.46
N TRP A 239 -5.67 1.33 0.87
CA TRP A 239 -6.13 0.31 1.82
C TRP A 239 -7.65 0.19 1.92
N ALA A 240 -8.38 1.11 1.33
CA ALA A 240 -9.83 1.06 1.19
C ALA A 240 -10.29 0.42 -0.13
N MET A 241 -9.37 0.13 -1.06
CA MET A 241 -9.68 -0.40 -2.39
C MET A 241 -9.49 -1.90 -2.47
N GLU A 242 -10.57 -2.65 -2.23
CA GLU A 242 -10.55 -4.13 -2.20
C GLU A 242 -11.72 -4.69 -3.02
N PRO A 243 -11.49 -5.56 -4.03
CA PRO A 243 -12.57 -6.10 -4.86
C PRO A 243 -13.67 -6.85 -4.11
N ALA A 244 -13.35 -7.45 -2.97
CA ALA A 244 -14.36 -8.17 -2.17
C ALA A 244 -15.53 -7.29 -1.73
N ILE A 245 -15.31 -5.96 -1.62
CA ILE A 245 -16.36 -5.02 -1.21
C ILE A 245 -17.48 -4.92 -2.26
N ILE A 246 -17.17 -5.14 -3.54
CA ILE A 246 -18.14 -5.03 -4.63
C ILE A 246 -19.29 -6.02 -4.41
N LYS A 247 -18.96 -7.27 -4.08
CA LYS A 247 -19.98 -8.29 -3.77
C LYS A 247 -20.78 -7.94 -2.52
N GLN A 248 -20.13 -7.38 -1.51
CA GLN A 248 -20.78 -6.98 -0.25
C GLN A 248 -21.75 -5.80 -0.45
N MET A 249 -21.41 -4.87 -1.32
CA MET A 249 -22.20 -3.68 -1.61
C MET A 249 -23.36 -3.94 -2.58
N GLY A 250 -23.28 -4.98 -3.42
CA GLY A 250 -24.27 -5.24 -4.46
C GLY A 250 -24.47 -4.04 -5.38
N PRO A 251 -25.72 -3.60 -5.66
CA PRO A 251 -25.98 -2.45 -6.55
C PRO A 251 -25.37 -1.13 -6.06
N LEU A 252 -25.10 -1.00 -4.77
CA LEU A 252 -24.47 0.21 -4.21
C LEU A 252 -22.98 0.32 -4.56
N ALA A 253 -22.37 -0.72 -5.10
CA ALA A 253 -20.97 -0.69 -5.55
C ALA A 253 -20.72 0.32 -6.66
N ASP A 254 -21.73 0.72 -7.43
CA ASP A 254 -21.63 1.74 -8.47
C ASP A 254 -21.33 3.15 -7.91
N TYR A 255 -21.52 3.35 -6.60
CA TYR A 255 -21.15 4.57 -5.86
C TYR A 255 -19.78 4.49 -5.19
N TYR A 256 -19.01 3.44 -5.44
CA TYR A 256 -17.69 3.21 -4.87
C TYR A 256 -16.61 3.34 -5.93
N MET A 257 -15.57 4.10 -5.64
CA MET A 257 -14.39 4.24 -6.49
C MET A 257 -13.16 4.58 -5.65
N GLY A 258 -12.00 4.72 -6.28
CA GLY A 258 -10.82 5.18 -5.57
C GLY A 258 -9.53 4.96 -6.34
N VAL A 259 -8.41 5.27 -5.69
CA VAL A 259 -7.07 5.15 -6.28
C VAL A 259 -6.40 3.86 -5.85
N PHE A 260 -5.78 3.18 -6.81
CA PHE A 260 -5.01 1.96 -6.58
C PHE A 260 -3.81 1.91 -7.55
N PRO A 261 -2.60 1.56 -7.09
CA PRO A 261 -1.41 1.64 -7.92
C PRO A 261 -1.12 0.39 -8.76
N TYR A 262 -1.91 -0.67 -8.62
CA TYR A 262 -1.68 -1.94 -9.30
C TYR A 262 -2.90 -2.37 -10.11
N ARG A 263 -2.72 -3.38 -10.99
CA ARG A 263 -3.83 -4.15 -11.55
C ARG A 263 -4.41 -5.07 -10.48
N TYR A 264 -5.69 -5.33 -10.59
CA TYR A 264 -6.36 -6.35 -9.76
C TYR A 264 -6.16 -7.76 -10.33
N TYR A 265 -6.32 -8.77 -9.49
CA TYR A 265 -6.03 -10.18 -9.79
C TYR A 265 -6.74 -10.76 -11.03
N TYR A 266 -7.87 -10.22 -11.40
CA TYR A 266 -8.64 -10.63 -12.59
C TYR A 266 -8.16 -9.97 -13.89
N ASP A 267 -7.32 -8.96 -13.83
CA ASP A 267 -6.75 -8.25 -14.99
C ASP A 267 -5.39 -8.88 -15.39
N GLN A 268 -5.42 -10.21 -15.62
CA GLN A 268 -4.20 -11.00 -15.89
C GLN A 268 -3.72 -10.90 -17.34
N ALA A 269 -4.60 -10.57 -18.29
CA ALA A 269 -4.27 -10.60 -19.72
C ALA A 269 -3.02 -9.77 -20.04
N ASP A 270 -2.89 -8.60 -19.40
CA ASP A 270 -1.80 -7.66 -19.60
C ASP A 270 -0.74 -7.69 -18.48
N SER A 271 -0.75 -8.73 -17.62
CA SER A 271 0.19 -8.80 -16.51
C SER A 271 0.78 -10.19 -16.31
N LYS A 272 2.02 -10.36 -16.78
CA LYS A 272 2.81 -11.55 -16.53
C LYS A 272 3.01 -11.82 -15.03
N THR A 273 3.14 -10.75 -14.24
CA THR A 273 3.29 -10.86 -12.78
C THR A 273 2.03 -11.44 -12.14
N LEU A 274 0.83 -10.98 -12.51
CA LEU A 274 -0.43 -11.56 -12.01
C LEU A 274 -0.63 -13.01 -12.49
N GLN A 275 -0.26 -13.31 -13.72
CA GLN A 275 -0.28 -14.70 -14.23
C GLN A 275 0.64 -15.61 -13.39
N THR A 276 1.83 -15.11 -13.01
CA THR A 276 2.76 -15.85 -12.14
C THR A 276 2.16 -16.06 -10.75
N MET A 277 1.59 -15.02 -10.14
CA MET A 277 0.92 -15.13 -8.83
C MET A 277 -0.19 -16.18 -8.86
N ALA A 278 -1.05 -16.15 -9.88
CA ALA A 278 -2.14 -17.10 -10.05
C ALA A 278 -1.63 -18.55 -10.24
N ALA A 279 -0.59 -18.74 -11.05
CA ALA A 279 0.01 -20.05 -11.29
C ALA A 279 0.65 -20.65 -10.03
N VAL A 280 1.33 -19.82 -9.23
CA VAL A 280 2.00 -20.22 -7.99
C VAL A 280 1.00 -20.58 -6.89
N THR A 281 -0.03 -19.77 -6.74
CA THR A 281 -0.99 -19.92 -5.63
C THR A 281 -2.14 -20.85 -5.96
N LYS A 282 -2.48 -21.01 -7.25
CA LYS A 282 -3.70 -21.66 -7.74
C LYS A 282 -4.97 -21.06 -7.11
N ALA A 283 -4.89 -19.81 -6.68
CA ALA A 283 -5.99 -19.10 -6.03
C ALA A 283 -6.88 -18.42 -7.08
N GLU A 284 -8.19 -18.53 -6.89
CA GLU A 284 -9.18 -17.82 -7.71
C GLU A 284 -9.25 -16.34 -7.37
N TYR A 285 -8.78 -15.96 -6.20
CA TYR A 285 -8.81 -14.61 -5.67
C TYR A 285 -7.49 -14.23 -5.00
N LEU A 286 -6.93 -13.09 -5.40
CA LEU A 286 -5.74 -12.50 -4.81
C LEU A 286 -6.11 -11.12 -4.23
N PRO A 287 -6.17 -10.99 -2.90
CA PRO A 287 -6.53 -9.73 -2.26
C PRO A 287 -5.45 -8.66 -2.44
N THR A 288 -5.85 -7.41 -2.29
CA THR A 288 -4.98 -6.23 -2.36
C THR A 288 -3.71 -6.38 -1.51
N TYR A 289 -3.84 -6.88 -0.28
CA TYR A 289 -2.70 -7.08 0.64
C TYR A 289 -1.70 -8.13 0.14
N PHE A 290 -2.18 -9.20 -0.46
CA PHE A 290 -1.33 -10.22 -1.08
C PHE A 290 -0.50 -9.61 -2.22
N ILE A 291 -1.17 -8.88 -3.12
CA ILE A 291 -0.51 -8.25 -4.28
C ILE A 291 0.55 -7.24 -3.82
N GLN A 292 0.23 -6.42 -2.83
CA GLN A 292 1.14 -5.40 -2.29
C GLN A 292 2.41 -6.02 -1.69
N THR A 293 2.29 -7.08 -0.89
CA THR A 293 3.46 -7.72 -0.28
C THR A 293 4.29 -8.52 -1.29
N TRP A 294 3.65 -9.14 -2.28
CA TRP A 294 4.35 -9.75 -3.41
C TRP A 294 5.17 -8.68 -4.16
N PHE A 295 4.58 -7.53 -4.44
CA PHE A 295 5.26 -6.44 -5.12
C PHE A 295 6.41 -5.86 -4.30
N SER A 296 6.24 -5.71 -2.99
CA SER A 296 7.33 -5.33 -2.09
C SER A 296 8.49 -6.33 -2.14
N GLY A 297 8.17 -7.63 -2.21
CA GLY A 297 9.15 -8.69 -2.44
C GLY A 297 9.89 -8.51 -3.76
N MET A 298 9.19 -8.17 -4.84
CA MET A 298 9.81 -7.88 -6.14
C MET A 298 10.80 -6.70 -6.04
N ILE A 299 10.44 -5.63 -5.32
CA ILE A 299 11.33 -4.48 -5.12
C ILE A 299 12.59 -4.90 -4.35
N PHE A 300 12.45 -5.64 -3.26
CA PHE A 300 13.59 -6.13 -2.51
C PHE A 300 14.50 -7.03 -3.36
N ALA A 301 13.92 -7.98 -4.09
CA ALA A 301 14.67 -8.87 -4.96
C ALA A 301 15.41 -8.13 -6.07
N GLU A 302 14.76 -7.15 -6.70
CA GLU A 302 15.37 -6.34 -7.77
C GLU A 302 16.49 -5.44 -7.21
N THR A 303 16.34 -4.85 -6.04
CA THR A 303 17.39 -4.04 -5.41
C THR A 303 18.59 -4.87 -5.02
N ILE A 304 18.37 -6.07 -4.48
CA ILE A 304 19.44 -7.02 -4.15
C ILE A 304 20.15 -7.45 -5.44
N LYS A 305 19.38 -7.85 -6.46
CA LYS A 305 19.93 -8.26 -7.76
C LYS A 305 20.81 -7.18 -8.37
N ARG A 306 20.34 -5.95 -8.48
CA ARG A 306 21.12 -4.82 -9.04
C ARG A 306 22.37 -4.52 -8.24
N THR A 307 22.30 -4.64 -6.92
CA THR A 307 23.47 -4.43 -6.04
C THR A 307 24.53 -5.50 -6.29
N LEU A 308 24.14 -6.77 -6.36
CA LEU A 308 25.05 -7.89 -6.63
C LEU A 308 25.61 -7.86 -8.04
N ASP A 309 24.78 -7.56 -9.05
CA ASP A 309 25.21 -7.42 -10.45
C ASP A 309 26.26 -6.31 -10.62
N ALA A 310 26.19 -5.26 -9.79
CA ALA A 310 27.18 -4.20 -9.75
C ALA A 310 28.46 -4.57 -8.95
N GLY A 311 28.55 -5.80 -8.43
CA GLY A 311 29.67 -6.24 -7.60
C GLY A 311 29.78 -5.54 -6.25
N LYS A 312 28.66 -4.98 -5.73
CA LYS A 312 28.63 -4.21 -4.49
C LYS A 312 28.12 -5.06 -3.32
N PRO A 313 28.61 -4.82 -2.10
CA PRO A 313 28.09 -5.48 -0.91
C PRO A 313 26.65 -5.05 -0.61
N LEU A 314 25.86 -5.96 -0.02
CA LEU A 314 24.45 -5.74 0.37
C LEU A 314 24.35 -4.87 1.63
N THR A 315 24.78 -3.62 1.53
CA THR A 315 24.58 -2.61 2.57
C THR A 315 23.33 -1.80 2.27
N GLY A 316 22.69 -1.23 3.30
CA GLY A 316 21.48 -0.40 3.10
C GLY A 316 21.73 0.77 2.16
N LYS A 317 22.91 1.38 2.21
CA LYS A 317 23.32 2.44 1.27
C LYS A 317 23.30 1.96 -0.20
N ASN A 318 23.86 0.80 -0.46
CA ASN A 318 23.90 0.25 -1.82
C ASN A 318 22.52 -0.24 -2.28
N LEU A 319 21.76 -0.88 -1.39
CA LEU A 319 20.37 -1.29 -1.67
C LEU A 319 19.48 -0.06 -1.93
N LYS A 320 19.61 1.00 -1.14
CA LYS A 320 18.87 2.25 -1.39
C LYS A 320 19.25 2.91 -2.71
N ALA A 321 20.54 2.92 -3.04
CA ALA A 321 21.01 3.39 -4.35
C ALA A 321 20.45 2.54 -5.50
N ALA A 322 20.35 1.22 -5.33
CA ALA A 322 19.72 0.33 -6.28
C ALA A 322 18.20 0.59 -6.40
N PHE A 323 17.51 0.84 -5.30
CA PHE A 323 16.11 1.27 -5.33
C PHE A 323 15.92 2.57 -6.11
N ASN A 324 16.73 3.59 -5.83
CA ASN A 324 16.67 4.88 -6.53
C ASN A 324 17.02 4.75 -8.04
N SER A 325 17.72 3.67 -8.43
CA SER A 325 18.03 3.37 -9.82
C SER A 325 16.90 2.66 -10.58
N LEU A 326 15.76 2.38 -9.94
CA LEU A 326 14.58 1.83 -10.61
C LEU A 326 13.92 2.90 -11.48
N GLN A 327 14.50 3.10 -12.65
CA GLN A 327 14.00 4.00 -13.68
C GLN A 327 13.64 3.18 -14.92
N ASN A 328 12.49 3.48 -15.51
CA ASN A 328 11.92 2.72 -16.62
C ASN A 328 11.82 1.21 -16.33
N TRP A 329 11.52 0.87 -15.06
CA TRP A 329 11.47 -0.52 -14.61
C TRP A 329 10.13 -1.16 -14.99
N ASP A 330 10.21 -2.29 -15.68
CA ASP A 330 9.04 -3.11 -16.01
C ASP A 330 8.69 -4.03 -14.83
N THR A 331 7.48 -3.88 -14.32
CA THR A 331 6.93 -4.71 -13.24
C THR A 331 6.21 -5.96 -13.75
N GLY A 332 6.45 -6.37 -15.01
CA GLY A 332 5.72 -7.45 -15.65
C GLY A 332 4.24 -7.14 -15.81
N GLY A 333 3.91 -5.87 -16.06
CA GLY A 333 2.56 -5.38 -16.27
C GLY A 333 1.70 -5.28 -14.99
N LEU A 334 2.24 -5.50 -13.79
CA LEU A 334 1.47 -5.28 -12.56
C LEU A 334 1.08 -3.80 -12.41
N ILE A 335 2.01 -2.90 -12.72
CA ILE A 335 1.75 -1.49 -13.03
C ILE A 335 1.82 -1.39 -14.55
N GLY A 336 0.80 -0.82 -15.17
CA GLY A 336 0.65 -0.86 -16.64
C GLY A 336 1.53 0.10 -17.42
N ILE A 337 2.41 0.85 -16.75
CA ILE A 337 3.44 1.71 -17.34
C ILE A 337 4.77 1.43 -16.65
N PRO A 338 5.91 1.73 -17.30
CA PRO A 338 7.21 1.62 -16.65
C PRO A 338 7.32 2.47 -15.39
N VAL A 339 7.96 1.93 -14.37
CA VAL A 339 8.08 2.56 -13.06
C VAL A 339 9.32 3.44 -13.01
N ASN A 340 9.15 4.66 -12.49
CA ASN A 340 10.21 5.58 -12.14
C ASN A 340 10.10 5.91 -10.64
N VAL A 341 11.07 5.47 -9.88
CA VAL A 341 11.14 5.76 -8.44
C VAL A 341 11.54 7.21 -8.21
N ARG A 342 10.90 7.84 -7.24
CA ARG A 342 11.17 9.23 -6.84
C ARG A 342 10.72 9.46 -5.40
N ASN A 343 11.53 10.22 -4.65
CA ASN A 343 11.20 10.60 -3.27
C ASN A 343 10.75 9.38 -2.43
N ASN A 344 11.56 8.32 -2.41
CA ASN A 344 11.26 7.07 -1.71
C ASN A 344 9.98 6.35 -2.15
N SER A 345 9.34 6.75 -3.24
CA SER A 345 8.05 6.24 -3.67
C SER A 345 8.02 5.79 -5.13
N ILE A 346 6.96 5.07 -5.47
CA ILE A 346 6.54 4.81 -6.84
C ILE A 346 5.28 5.66 -7.06
N PRO A 347 5.41 6.89 -7.60
CA PRO A 347 4.34 7.89 -7.60
C PRO A 347 3.34 7.65 -8.75
N ILE A 348 2.83 6.43 -8.84
CA ILE A 348 1.91 5.99 -9.90
C ILE A 348 0.62 5.50 -9.25
N GLY A 349 -0.51 5.97 -9.77
CA GLY A 349 -1.83 5.51 -9.38
C GLY A 349 -2.76 5.38 -10.58
N ARG A 350 -3.89 4.74 -10.38
CA ARG A 350 -4.98 4.62 -11.34
C ARG A 350 -6.29 4.69 -10.59
N ILE A 351 -7.30 5.32 -11.19
CA ILE A 351 -8.63 5.38 -10.57
C ILE A 351 -9.45 4.21 -11.09
N TYR A 352 -10.03 3.48 -10.15
CA TYR A 352 -10.94 2.37 -10.39
C TYR A 352 -12.31 2.70 -9.79
N LYS A 353 -13.35 2.19 -10.42
CA LYS A 353 -14.75 2.32 -9.98
C LYS A 353 -15.40 0.96 -9.91
N GLY A 354 -16.23 0.77 -8.89
CA GLY A 354 -17.07 -0.40 -8.75
C GLY A 354 -18.06 -0.52 -9.91
N ASP A 355 -18.21 -1.72 -10.40
CA ASP A 355 -19.22 -2.12 -11.37
C ASP A 355 -20.01 -3.29 -10.79
N SER A 356 -21.22 -2.99 -10.36
CA SER A 356 -22.09 -3.99 -9.73
C SER A 356 -22.49 -5.12 -10.68
N ALA A 357 -22.51 -4.87 -11.99
CA ALA A 357 -22.89 -5.86 -12.99
C ALA A 357 -21.82 -6.94 -13.17
N SER A 358 -20.54 -6.55 -13.22
CA SER A 358 -19.41 -7.50 -13.36
C SER A 358 -18.88 -7.99 -12.00
N GLY A 359 -19.20 -7.30 -10.92
CA GLY A 359 -18.66 -7.58 -9.58
C GLY A 359 -17.18 -7.22 -9.43
N ALA A 360 -16.68 -6.29 -10.23
CA ALA A 360 -15.28 -5.90 -10.30
C ALA A 360 -15.06 -4.40 -10.06
N LEU A 361 -13.82 -4.02 -9.78
CA LEU A 361 -13.34 -2.64 -9.84
C LEU A 361 -12.73 -2.42 -11.23
N LEU A 362 -13.37 -1.59 -12.04
CA LEU A 362 -12.94 -1.31 -13.42
C LEU A 362 -12.18 0.01 -13.51
N PRO A 363 -11.14 0.11 -14.34
CA PRO A 363 -10.39 1.34 -14.50
C PRO A 363 -11.25 2.42 -15.19
N VAL A 364 -11.24 3.62 -14.62
CA VAL A 364 -11.93 4.81 -15.17
C VAL A 364 -10.97 5.94 -15.48
N SER A 365 -9.68 5.71 -15.34
CA SER A 365 -8.60 6.60 -15.79
C SER A 365 -7.50 5.80 -16.48
N ASP A 366 -6.62 6.50 -17.20
CA ASP A 366 -5.29 6.00 -17.52
C ASP A 366 -4.43 5.89 -16.26
N TRP A 367 -3.23 5.32 -16.38
CA TRP A 367 -2.22 5.37 -15.36
C TRP A 367 -1.76 6.82 -15.15
N ILE A 368 -1.68 7.26 -13.91
CA ILE A 368 -1.32 8.62 -13.52
C ILE A 368 0.04 8.54 -12.84
N GLU A 369 1.07 9.07 -13.51
CA GLU A 369 2.38 9.27 -12.93
C GLU A 369 2.48 10.72 -12.44
N LEU A 370 2.67 10.90 -11.13
CA LEU A 370 2.86 12.20 -10.52
C LEU A 370 4.29 12.71 -10.79
N LYS A 371 4.41 14.01 -11.03
CA LYS A 371 5.70 14.67 -11.37
C LYS A 371 6.35 15.31 -10.16
#